data_acd9abb2fc9f8c43a5988162713e31cc
#
_entry.id   acd9abb2fc9f8c43a5988162713e31cc
#
_cell.length_a   1.000
_cell.length_b   1.000
_cell.length_c   1.000
_cell.angle_alpha   90.00
_cell.angle_beta   90.00
_cell.angle_gamma   90.00
#
_symmetry.space_group_name_H-M   'P 1'
#
loop_
_entity.id
_entity.type
_entity.pdbx_description
1 polymer ?
#
loop_
_entity_poly.entity_id
_entity_poly.type
_entity_poly.pdbx_seq_one_letter_code
_entity_poly.pdbx_strand_id
1 'polypeptide(L)'
;MTTPTAELGPLDGPLADALADLAARQAVGRLWNHDHTLWSPEPTEIVDRLGWLDVLDDMAAERGRIDDFVARLKRDGFTHCVVMGMGGSSLFPEVIARTFPTGRSGLDLQVVDSTDPAAVARALAAVPEDTTLFLASSKSGGTIETRSHLDFFWDQIGRPEQFAVVTDPGSDLGRLARERGFREVFENRADIGGRYSALSFFGMVPAALNGTDWFGLVERAREVVPSLRSADPAVNPGLWLGALLAAAVGARRDKLTLVLDPRVEAFGLWVEQLVAESTGKAGTGVVPVVDEPIGPADVYGPDRLV
;
A
#
# COMPACT_ATOMS: atom_id res chain seq x y z
N MET A 1 21.23 -2.53 -8.81
CA MET A 1 21.02 -1.56 -7.72
C MET A 1 22.33 -1.30 -7.05
N THR A 2 22.66 -0.05 -6.74
CA THR A 2 23.83 0.29 -5.90
C THR A 2 23.50 -0.13 -4.47
N THR A 3 24.45 -0.81 -3.81
CA THR A 3 24.36 -1.10 -2.37
C THR A 3 24.17 0.24 -1.63
N PRO A 4 23.17 0.36 -0.74
CA PRO A 4 23.02 1.57 0.04
C PRO A 4 24.28 1.80 0.85
N THR A 5 24.80 3.03 0.83
CA THR A 5 25.88 3.46 1.72
C THR A 5 25.23 3.93 3.02
N ALA A 6 25.67 3.40 4.15
CA ALA A 6 25.18 3.81 5.46
C ALA A 6 26.37 4.04 6.40
N GLU A 7 26.31 5.12 7.17
CA GLU A 7 27.21 5.36 8.28
C GLU A 7 26.52 4.85 9.55
N LEU A 8 26.83 3.62 9.93
CA LEU A 8 26.12 2.90 10.99
C LEU A 8 26.66 3.23 12.38
N GLY A 9 27.99 3.56 12.47
CA GLY A 9 28.64 3.86 13.74
C GLY A 9 28.42 2.77 14.78
N PRO A 10 27.78 3.06 15.93
CA PRO A 10 27.58 2.06 16.97
C PRO A 10 26.60 0.93 16.60
N LEU A 11 25.93 1.00 15.45
CA LEU A 11 25.00 -0.06 14.98
C LEU A 11 25.69 -1.18 14.19
N ASP A 12 27.00 -1.04 13.83
CA ASP A 12 27.72 -2.08 13.07
C ASP A 12 27.68 -3.46 13.73
N GLY A 13 27.97 -3.54 15.04
CA GLY A 13 27.91 -4.77 15.81
C GLY A 13 26.49 -5.32 15.91
N PRO A 14 25.52 -4.55 16.41
CA PRO A 14 24.12 -4.97 16.49
C PRO A 14 23.52 -5.41 15.14
N LEU A 15 23.88 -4.78 14.03
CA LEU A 15 23.45 -5.20 12.69
C LEU A 15 24.04 -6.57 12.32
N ALA A 16 25.35 -6.76 12.57
CA ALA A 16 26.00 -8.05 12.31
C ALA A 16 25.35 -9.20 13.10
N ASP A 17 25.02 -8.96 14.38
CA ASP A 17 24.34 -9.92 15.24
C ASP A 17 22.91 -10.22 14.74
N ALA A 18 22.15 -9.20 14.33
CA ALA A 18 20.82 -9.37 13.77
C ALA A 18 20.84 -10.18 12.47
N LEU A 19 21.78 -9.92 11.58
CA LEU A 19 21.97 -10.68 10.34
C LEU A 19 22.35 -12.14 10.63
N ALA A 20 23.22 -12.38 11.61
CA ALA A 20 23.60 -13.73 12.03
C ALA A 20 22.41 -14.52 12.58
N ASP A 21 21.56 -13.89 13.41
CA ASP A 21 20.33 -14.52 13.94
C ASP A 21 19.35 -14.87 12.80
N LEU A 22 19.10 -13.94 11.88
CA LEU A 22 18.22 -14.18 10.74
C LEU A 22 18.73 -15.30 9.84
N ALA A 23 20.05 -15.38 9.63
CA ALA A 23 20.68 -16.46 8.88
C ALA A 23 20.54 -17.83 9.60
N ALA A 24 20.81 -17.89 10.91
CA ALA A 24 20.64 -19.08 11.72
C ALA A 24 19.20 -19.60 11.70
N ARG A 25 18.23 -18.70 11.68
CA ARG A 25 16.79 -19.02 11.58
C ARG A 25 16.33 -19.32 10.16
N GLN A 26 17.19 -19.23 9.15
CA GLN A 26 16.84 -19.39 7.73
C GLN A 26 15.67 -18.45 7.32
N ALA A 27 15.67 -17.22 7.85
CA ALA A 27 14.51 -16.34 7.83
C ALA A 27 14.01 -16.06 6.41
N VAL A 28 14.90 -15.81 5.43
CA VAL A 28 14.50 -15.53 4.04
C VAL A 28 13.76 -16.71 3.42
N GLY A 29 14.31 -17.91 3.50
CA GLY A 29 13.67 -19.10 2.94
C GLY A 29 12.32 -19.41 3.58
N ARG A 30 12.23 -19.26 4.91
CA ARG A 30 10.99 -19.46 5.67
C ARG A 30 9.93 -18.40 5.32
N LEU A 31 10.32 -17.13 5.17
CA LEU A 31 9.43 -16.06 4.73
C LEU A 31 8.78 -16.39 3.38
N TRP A 32 9.59 -16.72 2.38
CA TRP A 32 9.11 -17.03 1.03
C TRP A 32 8.34 -18.35 0.93
N ASN A 33 8.48 -19.23 1.94
CA ASN A 33 7.67 -20.44 2.09
C ASN A 33 6.41 -20.21 2.95
N HIS A 34 6.07 -18.97 3.27
CA HIS A 34 4.91 -18.58 4.10
C HIS A 34 4.89 -19.27 5.47
N ASP A 35 6.08 -19.56 6.02
CA ASP A 35 6.19 -20.21 7.33
C ASP A 35 5.90 -19.22 8.44
N HIS A 36 4.67 -19.22 8.92
CA HIS A 36 4.21 -18.34 10.01
C HIS A 36 4.99 -18.53 11.32
N THR A 37 5.60 -19.71 11.52
CA THR A 37 6.37 -19.98 12.74
C THR A 37 7.68 -19.20 12.81
N LEU A 38 8.01 -18.44 11.75
CA LEU A 38 9.07 -17.44 11.78
C LEU A 38 8.78 -16.34 12.82
N TRP A 39 7.52 -16.00 13.02
CA TRP A 39 7.06 -14.94 13.94
C TRP A 39 6.41 -15.50 15.20
N SER A 40 5.48 -16.46 15.05
CA SER A 40 4.71 -17.03 16.16
C SER A 40 4.33 -18.47 15.86
N PRO A 41 4.27 -19.35 16.87
CA PRO A 41 3.69 -20.69 16.69
C PRO A 41 2.18 -20.62 16.37
N GLU A 42 1.50 -19.54 16.77
CA GLU A 42 0.08 -19.33 16.46
C GLU A 42 -0.08 -18.68 15.08
N PRO A 43 -0.88 -19.26 14.17
CA PRO A 43 -1.02 -18.79 12.79
C PRO A 43 -1.89 -17.54 12.64
N THR A 44 -2.69 -17.20 13.66
CA THR A 44 -3.70 -16.14 13.62
C THR A 44 -3.10 -14.79 13.21
N GLU A 45 -3.72 -14.11 12.26
CA GLU A 45 -3.30 -12.82 11.68
C GLU A 45 -1.89 -12.82 11.06
N ILE A 46 -1.35 -14.00 10.73
CA ILE A 46 -0.08 -14.14 10.01
C ILE A 46 -0.31 -14.86 8.69
N VAL A 47 -0.87 -16.09 8.70
CA VAL A 47 -1.05 -16.89 7.47
C VAL A 47 -1.98 -16.21 6.46
N ASP A 48 -2.94 -15.44 6.93
CA ASP A 48 -3.89 -14.68 6.13
C ASP A 48 -3.40 -13.25 5.81
N ARG A 49 -2.07 -13.02 5.91
CA ARG A 49 -1.42 -11.73 5.61
C ARG A 49 -0.22 -11.85 4.67
N LEU A 50 0.17 -13.05 4.24
CA LEU A 50 1.40 -13.30 3.49
C LEU A 50 1.21 -13.38 1.97
N GLY A 51 -0.02 -13.34 1.46
CA GLY A 51 -0.31 -13.43 0.02
C GLY A 51 0.31 -12.33 -0.84
N TRP A 52 0.78 -11.24 -0.24
CA TRP A 52 1.51 -10.19 -0.96
C TRP A 52 2.85 -10.67 -1.54
N LEU A 53 3.42 -11.77 -1.03
CA LEU A 53 4.66 -12.37 -1.55
C LEU A 53 4.49 -12.94 -2.96
N ASP A 54 3.27 -13.38 -3.31
CA ASP A 54 2.95 -14.01 -4.59
C ASP A 54 2.09 -13.13 -5.51
N VAL A 55 1.64 -11.95 -5.04
CA VAL A 55 0.64 -11.11 -5.71
C VAL A 55 1.04 -10.65 -7.11
N LEU A 56 2.34 -10.59 -7.40
CA LEU A 56 2.84 -10.08 -8.69
C LEU A 56 2.43 -10.96 -9.87
N ASP A 57 2.37 -12.28 -9.67
CA ASP A 57 1.95 -13.21 -10.73
C ASP A 57 0.44 -13.13 -10.96
N ASP A 58 -0.34 -12.95 -9.87
CA ASP A 58 -1.78 -12.73 -9.98
C ASP A 58 -2.08 -11.44 -10.74
N MET A 59 -1.39 -10.33 -10.41
CA MET A 59 -1.58 -9.06 -11.11
C MET A 59 -1.14 -9.12 -12.57
N ALA A 60 -0.10 -9.88 -12.90
CA ALA A 60 0.28 -10.10 -14.29
C ALA A 60 -0.82 -10.82 -15.09
N ALA A 61 -1.51 -11.78 -14.47
CA ALA A 61 -2.63 -12.49 -15.09
C ALA A 61 -3.87 -11.57 -15.28
N GLU A 62 -4.06 -10.59 -14.41
CA GLU A 62 -5.21 -9.66 -14.43
C GLU A 62 -5.01 -8.45 -15.37
N ARG A 63 -3.88 -8.36 -16.07
CA ARG A 63 -3.56 -7.23 -16.94
C ARG A 63 -4.68 -6.90 -17.92
N GLY A 64 -5.14 -7.89 -18.66
CA GLY A 64 -6.19 -7.69 -19.67
C GLY A 64 -7.48 -7.15 -19.07
N ARG A 65 -7.88 -7.66 -17.91
CA ARG A 65 -9.10 -7.24 -17.23
C ARG A 65 -9.03 -5.78 -16.77
N ILE A 66 -7.91 -5.37 -16.15
CA ILE A 66 -7.72 -4.00 -15.67
C ILE A 66 -7.65 -3.03 -16.86
N ASP A 67 -6.85 -3.35 -17.89
CA ASP A 67 -6.70 -2.50 -19.08
C ASP A 67 -8.04 -2.35 -19.83
N ASP A 68 -8.82 -3.43 -19.96
CA ASP A 68 -10.15 -3.40 -20.56
C ASP A 68 -11.15 -2.56 -19.75
N PHE A 69 -11.10 -2.64 -18.42
CA PHE A 69 -11.93 -1.82 -17.55
C PHE A 69 -11.66 -0.33 -17.75
N VAL A 70 -10.40 0.08 -17.75
CA VAL A 70 -10.01 1.47 -18.00
C VAL A 70 -10.40 1.91 -19.42
N ALA A 71 -10.21 1.04 -20.42
CA ALA A 71 -10.60 1.35 -21.80
C ALA A 71 -12.11 1.53 -21.97
N ARG A 72 -12.94 0.75 -21.27
CA ARG A 72 -14.41 0.92 -21.24
C ARG A 72 -14.79 2.28 -20.65
N LEU A 73 -14.24 2.64 -19.49
CA LEU A 73 -14.51 3.94 -18.85
C LEU A 73 -14.19 5.12 -19.78
N LYS A 74 -13.05 5.07 -20.45
CA LYS A 74 -12.66 6.12 -21.42
C LYS A 74 -13.60 6.23 -22.61
N ARG A 75 -14.03 5.10 -23.19
CA ARG A 75 -15.01 5.09 -24.28
C ARG A 75 -16.35 5.68 -23.84
N ASP A 76 -16.73 5.47 -22.57
CA ASP A 76 -17.97 5.99 -22.00
C ASP A 76 -17.83 7.45 -21.52
N GLY A 77 -16.66 8.08 -21.70
CA GLY A 77 -16.44 9.50 -21.42
C GLY A 77 -16.09 9.84 -19.97
N PHE A 78 -15.72 8.85 -19.15
CA PHE A 78 -15.29 9.12 -17.78
C PHE A 78 -13.97 9.91 -17.74
N THR A 79 -13.91 10.90 -16.85
CA THR A 79 -12.76 11.82 -16.70
C THR A 79 -12.19 11.89 -15.29
N HIS A 80 -12.98 11.50 -14.26
CA HIS A 80 -12.61 11.56 -12.86
C HIS A 80 -12.87 10.22 -12.17
N CYS A 81 -12.12 9.99 -11.08
CA CYS A 81 -12.34 8.86 -10.17
C CYS A 81 -12.22 9.32 -8.72
N VAL A 82 -13.24 9.05 -7.91
CA VAL A 82 -13.22 9.20 -6.46
C VAL A 82 -12.98 7.85 -5.83
N VAL A 83 -11.84 7.67 -5.19
CA VAL A 83 -11.51 6.46 -4.41
C VAL A 83 -11.95 6.66 -2.98
N MET A 84 -12.87 5.83 -2.51
CA MET A 84 -13.37 5.81 -1.14
C MET A 84 -12.70 4.64 -0.39
N GLY A 85 -11.82 4.92 0.55
CA GLY A 85 -11.09 3.89 1.28
C GLY A 85 -10.44 4.42 2.55
N MET A 86 -9.97 3.51 3.39
CA MET A 86 -9.25 3.83 4.62
C MET A 86 -7.95 3.04 4.69
N GLY A 87 -6.89 3.65 5.26
CA GLY A 87 -5.60 3.01 5.46
C GLY A 87 -5.02 2.42 4.18
N GLY A 88 -4.71 1.12 4.14
CA GLY A 88 -4.14 0.46 2.95
C GLY A 88 -4.99 0.57 1.68
N SER A 89 -6.29 0.87 1.80
CA SER A 89 -7.18 1.06 0.65
C SER A 89 -7.17 2.49 0.10
N SER A 90 -6.57 3.45 0.81
CA SER A 90 -6.48 4.87 0.43
C SER A 90 -5.05 5.36 0.25
N LEU A 91 -4.12 4.94 1.11
CA LEU A 91 -2.78 5.53 1.16
C LEU A 91 -1.97 5.31 -0.12
N PHE A 92 -1.95 4.11 -0.68
CA PHE A 92 -1.20 3.90 -1.93
C PHE A 92 -1.88 4.56 -3.14
N PRO A 93 -3.22 4.55 -3.29
CA PRO A 93 -3.92 5.43 -4.24
C PRO A 93 -3.55 6.91 -4.10
N GLU A 94 -3.44 7.43 -2.89
CA GLU A 94 -2.98 8.82 -2.63
C GLU A 94 -1.53 9.03 -3.08
N VAL A 95 -0.63 8.07 -2.78
CA VAL A 95 0.75 8.10 -3.30
C VAL A 95 0.76 8.18 -4.82
N ILE A 96 -0.04 7.38 -5.50
CA ILE A 96 -0.15 7.39 -6.97
C ILE A 96 -0.63 8.76 -7.46
N ALA A 97 -1.73 9.27 -6.90
CA ALA A 97 -2.33 10.54 -7.32
C ALA A 97 -1.36 11.73 -7.15
N ARG A 98 -0.59 11.74 -6.05
CA ARG A 98 0.34 12.85 -5.76
C ARG A 98 1.70 12.71 -6.43
N THR A 99 2.16 11.48 -6.69
CA THR A 99 3.48 11.23 -7.29
C THR A 99 3.44 11.28 -8.81
N PHE A 100 2.38 10.76 -9.41
CA PHE A 100 2.26 10.67 -10.86
C PHE A 100 1.16 11.62 -11.34
N PRO A 101 1.52 12.66 -12.10
CA PRO A 101 0.51 13.51 -12.72
C PRO A 101 -0.44 12.65 -13.55
N THR A 102 -1.73 12.98 -13.52
CA THR A 102 -2.73 12.28 -14.33
C THR A 102 -2.25 12.15 -15.77
N GLY A 103 -2.06 10.93 -16.23
CA GLY A 103 -1.61 10.64 -17.58
C GLY A 103 -2.60 11.18 -18.62
N ARG A 104 -2.15 11.51 -19.84
CA ARG A 104 -3.01 12.04 -20.92
C ARG A 104 -4.28 11.21 -21.17
N SER A 105 -4.27 9.98 -20.73
CA SER A 105 -5.36 9.02 -20.88
C SER A 105 -5.92 8.51 -19.56
N GLY A 106 -5.49 9.05 -18.41
CA GLY A 106 -5.98 8.72 -17.08
C GLY A 106 -7.22 9.50 -16.69
N LEU A 107 -7.85 9.05 -15.61
CA LEU A 107 -8.88 9.79 -14.89
C LEU A 107 -8.20 10.65 -13.82
N ASP A 108 -8.72 11.84 -13.56
CA ASP A 108 -8.27 12.64 -12.42
C ASP A 108 -8.68 11.95 -11.12
N LEU A 109 -7.68 11.52 -10.33
CA LEU A 109 -7.87 10.66 -9.18
C LEU A 109 -7.92 11.48 -7.90
N GLN A 110 -9.02 11.37 -7.17
CA GLN A 110 -9.21 11.97 -5.85
C GLN A 110 -9.45 10.87 -4.82
N VAL A 111 -8.81 10.96 -3.66
CA VAL A 111 -8.99 10.02 -2.55
C VAL A 111 -9.84 10.65 -1.45
N VAL A 112 -10.80 9.89 -0.93
CA VAL A 112 -11.64 10.26 0.23
C VAL A 112 -11.42 9.23 1.32
N ASP A 113 -10.73 9.65 2.36
CA ASP A 113 -10.39 8.84 3.54
C ASP A 113 -10.78 9.53 4.86
N SER A 114 -11.65 10.52 4.79
CA SER A 114 -12.17 11.27 5.93
C SER A 114 -13.69 11.24 5.96
N THR A 115 -14.26 11.01 7.14
CA THR A 115 -15.72 11.11 7.38
C THR A 115 -16.18 12.52 7.77
N ASP A 116 -15.29 13.52 7.75
CA ASP A 116 -15.68 14.92 7.93
C ASP A 116 -16.67 15.33 6.83
N PRO A 117 -17.89 15.76 7.18
CA PRO A 117 -18.91 16.06 6.18
C PRO A 117 -18.50 17.15 5.19
N ALA A 118 -17.67 18.12 5.64
CA ALA A 118 -17.20 19.17 4.76
C ALA A 118 -16.14 18.65 3.77
N ALA A 119 -15.30 17.69 4.18
CA ALA A 119 -14.35 17.03 3.28
C ALA A 119 -15.08 16.22 2.21
N VAL A 120 -16.08 15.42 2.61
CA VAL A 120 -16.88 14.60 1.69
C VAL A 120 -17.67 15.47 0.70
N ALA A 121 -18.29 16.55 1.20
CA ALA A 121 -19.03 17.49 0.35
C ALA A 121 -18.10 18.21 -0.66
N ARG A 122 -16.90 18.62 -0.23
CA ARG A 122 -15.89 19.20 -1.13
C ARG A 122 -15.46 18.19 -2.22
N ALA A 123 -15.30 16.92 -1.86
CA ALA A 123 -14.94 15.88 -2.82
C ALA A 123 -15.99 15.74 -3.92
N LEU A 124 -17.27 15.73 -3.57
CA LEU A 124 -18.37 15.71 -4.55
C LEU A 124 -18.38 16.99 -5.41
N ALA A 125 -18.25 18.15 -4.79
CA ALA A 125 -18.27 19.43 -5.50
C ALA A 125 -17.07 19.65 -6.44
N ALA A 126 -15.97 18.92 -6.24
CA ALA A 126 -14.76 19.06 -7.03
C ALA A 126 -14.77 18.24 -8.34
N VAL A 127 -15.74 17.36 -8.54
CA VAL A 127 -15.80 16.45 -9.70
C VAL A 127 -17.08 16.64 -10.51
N PRO A 128 -17.05 16.44 -11.83
CA PRO A 128 -18.25 16.45 -12.67
C PRO A 128 -19.05 15.15 -12.44
N GLU A 129 -20.27 15.26 -11.92
CA GLU A 129 -21.08 14.09 -11.53
C GLU A 129 -21.27 13.06 -12.66
N ASP A 130 -21.53 13.52 -13.90
CA ASP A 130 -21.87 12.64 -15.01
C ASP A 130 -20.69 11.83 -15.56
N THR A 131 -19.45 12.24 -15.30
CA THR A 131 -18.24 11.63 -15.85
C THR A 131 -17.27 11.16 -14.76
N THR A 132 -17.78 10.92 -13.54
CA THR A 132 -17.00 10.46 -12.40
C THR A 132 -17.30 8.99 -12.07
N LEU A 133 -16.26 8.19 -11.91
CA LEU A 133 -16.30 6.87 -11.32
C LEU A 133 -16.12 6.97 -9.79
N PHE A 134 -16.95 6.29 -9.04
CA PHE A 134 -16.84 6.14 -7.59
C PHE A 134 -16.35 4.74 -7.26
N LEU A 135 -15.10 4.61 -6.80
CA LEU A 135 -14.45 3.34 -6.48
C LEU A 135 -14.42 3.12 -4.97
N ALA A 136 -15.28 2.24 -4.46
CA ALA A 136 -15.25 1.86 -3.05
C ALA A 136 -14.22 0.75 -2.81
N SER A 137 -13.25 1.02 -1.94
CA SER A 137 -12.14 0.13 -1.62
C SER A 137 -12.16 -0.27 -0.16
N SER A 138 -12.50 -1.54 0.14
CA SER A 138 -12.49 -2.07 1.51
C SER A 138 -12.25 -3.58 1.51
N LYS A 139 -11.18 -4.02 2.20
CA LYS A 139 -10.84 -5.45 2.32
C LYS A 139 -12.00 -6.26 2.89
N SER A 140 -12.44 -5.94 4.11
CA SER A 140 -13.53 -6.65 4.79
C SER A 140 -14.92 -6.35 4.20
N GLY A 141 -15.05 -5.25 3.47
CA GLY A 141 -16.32 -4.70 3.02
C GLY A 141 -17.21 -4.13 4.14
N GLY A 142 -16.72 -4.17 5.38
CA GLY A 142 -17.45 -3.73 6.57
C GLY A 142 -16.89 -2.45 7.23
N THR A 143 -15.83 -1.85 6.66
CA THR A 143 -15.26 -0.59 7.19
C THR A 143 -16.33 0.50 7.15
N ILE A 144 -16.72 1.00 8.33
CA ILE A 144 -17.89 1.88 8.46
C ILE A 144 -17.70 3.20 7.71
N GLU A 145 -16.49 3.73 7.68
CA GLU A 145 -16.15 4.95 6.94
C GLU A 145 -16.36 4.75 5.44
N THR A 146 -15.79 3.70 4.86
CA THR A 146 -15.97 3.39 3.42
C THR A 146 -17.43 3.13 3.07
N ARG A 147 -18.18 2.48 3.97
CA ARG A 147 -19.63 2.25 3.78
C ARG A 147 -20.40 3.57 3.82
N SER A 148 -20.07 4.45 4.76
CA SER A 148 -20.70 5.77 4.87
C SER A 148 -20.43 6.64 3.64
N HIS A 149 -19.18 6.61 3.12
CA HIS A 149 -18.84 7.28 1.86
C HIS A 149 -19.67 6.70 0.69
N LEU A 150 -19.68 5.37 0.55
CA LEU A 150 -20.43 4.71 -0.53
C LEU A 150 -21.92 5.05 -0.46
N ASP A 151 -22.54 4.99 0.71
CA ASP A 151 -23.96 5.29 0.87
C ASP A 151 -24.24 6.76 0.57
N PHE A 152 -23.39 7.71 1.02
CA PHE A 152 -23.51 9.12 0.67
C PHE A 152 -23.43 9.35 -0.85
N PHE A 153 -22.41 8.87 -1.53
CA PHE A 153 -22.27 9.08 -2.97
C PHE A 153 -23.34 8.32 -3.77
N TRP A 154 -23.77 7.15 -3.28
CA TRP A 154 -24.89 6.43 -3.89
C TRP A 154 -26.21 7.22 -3.83
N ASP A 155 -26.50 7.83 -2.69
CA ASP A 155 -27.71 8.66 -2.52
C ASP A 155 -27.70 9.91 -3.41
N GLN A 156 -26.52 10.45 -3.71
CA GLN A 156 -26.40 11.61 -4.59
C GLN A 156 -26.47 11.24 -6.08
N ILE A 157 -25.84 10.13 -6.48
CA ILE A 157 -25.61 9.75 -7.89
C ILE A 157 -26.63 8.70 -8.38
N GLY A 158 -26.82 7.60 -7.66
CA GLY A 158 -27.80 6.56 -7.95
C GLY A 158 -27.63 5.83 -9.27
N ARG A 159 -26.49 5.92 -9.94
CA ARG A 159 -26.22 5.32 -11.26
C ARG A 159 -25.19 4.19 -11.14
N PRO A 160 -25.62 2.91 -11.21
CA PRO A 160 -24.74 1.75 -10.98
C PRO A 160 -23.48 1.74 -11.87
N GLU A 161 -23.59 2.23 -13.09
CA GLU A 161 -22.50 2.29 -14.06
C GLU A 161 -21.36 3.23 -13.66
N GLN A 162 -21.59 4.11 -12.68
CA GLN A 162 -20.58 4.99 -12.10
C GLN A 162 -19.91 4.43 -10.86
N PHE A 163 -20.25 3.20 -10.44
CA PHE A 163 -19.69 2.58 -9.26
C PHE A 163 -18.89 1.32 -9.60
N ALA A 164 -17.77 1.14 -8.91
CA ALA A 164 -16.98 -0.08 -8.89
C ALA A 164 -16.46 -0.35 -7.47
N VAL A 165 -16.04 -1.57 -7.19
CA VAL A 165 -15.49 -1.92 -5.88
C VAL A 165 -14.21 -2.76 -6.00
N VAL A 166 -13.31 -2.58 -5.02
CA VAL A 166 -12.20 -3.49 -4.71
C VAL A 166 -12.44 -4.03 -3.31
N THR A 167 -12.55 -5.35 -3.17
CA THR A 167 -12.88 -5.98 -1.89
C THR A 167 -12.45 -7.44 -1.87
N ASP A 168 -12.49 -8.09 -0.70
CA ASP A 168 -12.23 -9.53 -0.61
C ASP A 168 -13.43 -10.35 -1.10
N PRO A 169 -13.21 -11.59 -1.57
CA PRO A 169 -14.27 -12.51 -1.96
C PRO A 169 -15.27 -12.74 -0.82
N GLY A 170 -16.54 -12.74 -1.17
CA GLY A 170 -17.63 -13.02 -0.21
C GLY A 170 -17.96 -11.88 0.76
N SER A 171 -17.34 -10.71 0.62
CA SER A 171 -17.60 -9.54 1.44
C SER A 171 -19.02 -8.98 1.24
N ASP A 172 -19.53 -8.26 2.24
CA ASP A 172 -20.80 -7.55 2.15
C ASP A 172 -20.79 -6.47 1.06
N LEU A 173 -19.64 -5.82 0.86
CA LEU A 173 -19.46 -4.83 -0.18
C LEU A 173 -19.56 -5.45 -1.58
N GLY A 174 -18.93 -6.61 -1.79
CA GLY A 174 -19.02 -7.34 -3.05
C GLY A 174 -20.45 -7.83 -3.37
N ARG A 175 -21.19 -8.29 -2.35
CA ARG A 175 -22.61 -8.65 -2.51
C ARG A 175 -23.45 -7.43 -2.90
N LEU A 176 -23.34 -6.35 -2.13
CA LEU A 176 -24.06 -5.10 -2.41
C LEU A 176 -23.78 -4.58 -3.83
N ALA A 177 -22.52 -4.61 -4.26
CA ALA A 177 -22.13 -4.14 -5.59
C ALA A 177 -22.82 -4.96 -6.70
N ARG A 178 -22.90 -6.29 -6.54
CA ARG A 178 -23.60 -7.17 -7.49
C ARG A 178 -25.10 -6.95 -7.47
N GLU A 179 -25.70 -6.82 -6.29
CA GLU A 179 -27.14 -6.55 -6.12
C GLU A 179 -27.56 -5.21 -6.74
N ARG A 180 -26.73 -4.18 -6.61
CA ARG A 180 -26.96 -2.86 -7.19
C ARG A 180 -26.53 -2.76 -8.67
N GLY A 181 -25.89 -3.79 -9.23
CA GLY A 181 -25.44 -3.82 -10.61
C GLY A 181 -24.25 -2.88 -10.90
N PHE A 182 -23.31 -2.73 -9.96
CA PHE A 182 -22.13 -1.90 -10.16
C PHE A 182 -21.31 -2.37 -11.36
N ARG A 183 -20.63 -1.44 -12.00
CA ARG A 183 -19.87 -1.65 -13.24
C ARG A 183 -18.82 -2.76 -13.14
N GLU A 184 -18.13 -2.86 -12.01
CA GLU A 184 -17.07 -3.86 -11.81
C GLU A 184 -16.89 -4.19 -10.33
N VAL A 185 -16.54 -5.45 -10.05
CA VAL A 185 -16.19 -5.95 -8.73
C VAL A 185 -14.83 -6.63 -8.81
N PHE A 186 -13.78 -5.99 -8.33
CA PHE A 186 -12.44 -6.58 -8.22
C PHE A 186 -12.34 -7.32 -6.89
N GLU A 187 -12.35 -8.65 -6.94
CA GLU A 187 -12.14 -9.48 -5.75
C GLU A 187 -10.65 -9.72 -5.55
N ASN A 188 -10.12 -9.12 -4.49
CA ASN A 188 -8.72 -9.25 -4.11
C ASN A 188 -8.49 -10.57 -3.35
N ARG A 189 -7.25 -11.03 -3.29
CA ARG A 189 -6.87 -12.16 -2.43
C ARG A 189 -7.15 -11.83 -0.96
N ALA A 190 -7.84 -12.74 -0.26
CA ALA A 190 -8.18 -12.55 1.14
C ALA A 190 -6.98 -12.65 2.09
N ASP A 191 -5.87 -13.28 1.64
CA ASP A 191 -4.64 -13.48 2.41
C ASP A 191 -3.62 -12.32 2.30
N ILE A 192 -4.05 -11.15 1.81
CA ILE A 192 -3.23 -9.93 1.77
C ILE A 192 -3.73 -8.96 2.84
N GLY A 193 -2.87 -8.60 3.79
CA GLY A 193 -3.18 -7.56 4.78
C GLY A 193 -3.30 -6.17 4.15
N GLY A 194 -4.16 -5.30 4.70
CA GLY A 194 -4.44 -3.98 4.13
C GLY A 194 -3.18 -3.16 3.82
N ARG A 195 -2.26 -3.02 4.78
CA ARG A 195 -1.01 -2.27 4.61
C ARG A 195 -0.04 -2.88 3.59
N TYR A 196 -0.21 -4.16 3.22
CA TYR A 196 0.61 -4.87 2.22
C TYR A 196 -0.03 -4.88 0.82
N SER A 197 -1.19 -4.25 0.63
CA SER A 197 -2.02 -4.42 -0.57
C SER A 197 -1.63 -3.50 -1.74
N ALA A 198 -0.57 -2.71 -1.64
CA ALA A 198 -0.15 -1.75 -2.65
C ALA A 198 -0.01 -2.35 -4.07
N LEU A 199 0.57 -3.55 -4.17
CA LEU A 199 0.76 -4.25 -5.44
C LEU A 199 -0.37 -5.26 -5.76
N SER A 200 -1.55 -5.09 -5.17
CA SER A 200 -2.76 -5.85 -5.48
C SER A 200 -3.79 -4.96 -6.19
N PHE A 201 -5.02 -5.43 -6.39
CA PHE A 201 -6.09 -4.60 -6.96
C PHE A 201 -6.29 -3.27 -6.21
N PHE A 202 -6.05 -3.24 -4.89
CA PHE A 202 -6.19 -2.02 -4.09
C PHE A 202 -5.28 -0.87 -4.55
N GLY A 203 -4.10 -1.17 -5.05
CA GLY A 203 -3.20 -0.15 -5.60
C GLY A 203 -3.17 -0.12 -7.12
N MET A 204 -3.23 -1.28 -7.78
CA MET A 204 -3.05 -1.36 -9.24
C MET A 204 -4.26 -0.88 -10.03
N VAL A 205 -5.49 -1.06 -9.53
CA VAL A 205 -6.68 -0.51 -10.17
C VAL A 205 -6.68 1.02 -10.14
N PRO A 206 -6.48 1.70 -8.99
CA PRO A 206 -6.32 3.15 -8.95
C PRO A 206 -5.16 3.66 -9.82
N ALA A 207 -4.01 2.98 -9.83
CA ALA A 207 -2.88 3.35 -10.67
C ALA A 207 -3.23 3.30 -12.17
N ALA A 208 -3.92 2.25 -12.61
CA ALA A 208 -4.40 2.13 -13.98
C ALA A 208 -5.41 3.23 -14.34
N LEU A 209 -6.34 3.54 -13.42
CA LEU A 209 -7.32 4.61 -13.58
C LEU A 209 -6.64 5.98 -13.72
N ASN A 210 -5.61 6.25 -12.90
CA ASN A 210 -4.81 7.49 -13.01
C ASN A 210 -4.02 7.59 -14.33
N GLY A 211 -3.91 6.50 -15.08
CA GLY A 211 -3.11 6.44 -16.31
C GLY A 211 -1.60 6.26 -16.04
N THR A 212 -1.23 5.90 -14.84
CA THR A 212 0.13 5.47 -14.48
C THR A 212 0.43 4.13 -15.17
N ASP A 213 1.69 3.91 -15.57
CA ASP A 213 2.17 2.62 -16.08
C ASP A 213 2.16 1.57 -14.95
N TRP A 214 0.96 1.18 -14.54
CA TRP A 214 0.73 0.25 -13.44
C TRP A 214 1.37 -1.11 -13.69
N PHE A 215 1.30 -1.60 -14.94
CA PHE A 215 1.89 -2.88 -15.29
C PHE A 215 3.42 -2.83 -15.25
N GLY A 216 4.00 -1.72 -15.68
CA GLY A 216 5.44 -1.48 -15.52
C GLY A 216 5.87 -1.41 -14.05
N LEU A 217 5.00 -0.98 -13.11
CA LEU A 217 5.28 -1.09 -11.68
C LEU A 217 5.36 -2.55 -11.24
N VAL A 218 4.42 -3.40 -11.68
CA VAL A 218 4.41 -4.85 -11.40
C VAL A 218 5.67 -5.52 -11.97
N GLU A 219 6.03 -5.24 -13.22
CA GLU A 219 7.21 -5.83 -13.84
C GLU A 219 8.50 -5.41 -13.14
N ARG A 220 8.67 -4.14 -12.80
CA ARG A 220 9.82 -3.66 -12.02
C ARG A 220 9.90 -4.31 -10.64
N ALA A 221 8.76 -4.53 -9.98
CA ALA A 221 8.72 -5.27 -8.71
C ALA A 221 9.16 -6.73 -8.91
N ARG A 222 8.74 -7.40 -10.01
CA ARG A 222 9.17 -8.76 -10.34
C ARG A 222 10.68 -8.87 -10.57
N GLU A 223 11.30 -7.85 -11.18
CA GLU A 223 12.75 -7.81 -11.40
C GLU A 223 13.54 -7.78 -10.08
N VAL A 224 12.96 -7.28 -8.99
CA VAL A 224 13.61 -7.19 -7.68
C VAL A 224 13.48 -8.50 -6.89
N VAL A 225 12.45 -9.30 -7.12
CA VAL A 225 12.14 -10.52 -6.36
C VAL A 225 13.35 -11.49 -6.25
N PRO A 226 14.14 -11.77 -7.31
CA PRO A 226 15.29 -12.67 -7.19
C PRO A 226 16.30 -12.20 -6.13
N SER A 227 16.56 -10.89 -6.03
CA SER A 227 17.46 -10.35 -5.00
C SER A 227 16.87 -10.49 -3.61
N LEU A 228 15.55 -10.27 -3.45
CA LEU A 228 14.86 -10.40 -2.18
C LEU A 228 14.74 -11.84 -1.68
N ARG A 229 14.91 -12.82 -2.56
CA ARG A 229 14.98 -14.26 -2.22
C ARG A 229 16.37 -14.73 -1.81
N SER A 230 17.40 -13.89 -1.99
CA SER A 230 18.76 -14.22 -1.57
C SER A 230 18.91 -14.20 -0.05
N ALA A 231 19.59 -15.20 0.50
CA ALA A 231 19.98 -15.19 1.92
C ALA A 231 21.24 -14.34 2.18
N ASP A 232 21.91 -13.84 1.13
CA ASP A 232 23.07 -12.97 1.24
C ASP A 232 22.63 -11.51 1.44
N PRO A 233 22.92 -10.89 2.60
CA PRO A 233 22.54 -9.51 2.88
C PRO A 233 23.21 -8.48 1.95
N ALA A 234 24.33 -8.82 1.30
CA ALA A 234 24.94 -7.96 0.30
C ALA A 234 24.14 -7.88 -1.01
N VAL A 235 23.29 -8.87 -1.25
CA VAL A 235 22.42 -8.97 -2.45
C VAL A 235 20.98 -8.63 -2.13
N ASN A 236 20.52 -8.89 -0.90
CA ASN A 236 19.14 -8.71 -0.45
C ASN A 236 18.97 -7.40 0.35
N PRO A 237 18.54 -6.31 -0.29
CA PRO A 237 18.39 -5.01 0.39
C PRO A 237 17.26 -5.05 1.44
N GLY A 238 16.22 -5.88 1.26
CA GLY A 238 15.13 -6.04 2.23
C GLY A 238 15.59 -6.71 3.51
N LEU A 239 16.41 -7.76 3.40
CA LEU A 239 17.02 -8.43 4.55
C LEU A 239 17.92 -7.47 5.33
N TRP A 240 18.78 -6.74 4.63
CA TRP A 240 19.70 -5.78 5.23
C TRP A 240 18.95 -4.67 5.95
N LEU A 241 17.95 -4.05 5.29
CA LEU A 241 17.16 -2.96 5.89
C LEU A 241 16.36 -3.45 7.10
N GLY A 242 15.71 -4.61 6.99
CA GLY A 242 14.95 -5.19 8.11
C GLY A 242 15.82 -5.47 9.33
N ALA A 243 17.03 -6.02 9.11
CA ALA A 243 18.00 -6.26 10.17
C ALA A 243 18.50 -4.95 10.80
N LEU A 244 18.76 -3.91 9.98
CA LEU A 244 19.15 -2.60 10.46
C LEU A 244 18.09 -1.96 11.35
N LEU A 245 16.82 -1.99 10.93
CA LEU A 245 15.71 -1.45 11.73
C LEU A 245 15.56 -2.20 13.06
N ALA A 246 15.70 -3.53 13.06
CA ALA A 246 15.67 -4.33 14.28
C ALA A 246 16.85 -3.99 15.22
N ALA A 247 18.06 -3.88 14.68
CA ALA A 247 19.25 -3.48 15.43
C ALA A 247 19.12 -2.07 16.02
N ALA A 248 18.56 -1.13 15.26
CA ALA A 248 18.32 0.24 15.68
C ALA A 248 17.33 0.30 16.86
N VAL A 249 16.21 -0.41 16.78
CA VAL A 249 15.23 -0.51 17.90
C VAL A 249 15.89 -1.12 19.13
N GLY A 250 16.68 -2.20 18.99
CA GLY A 250 17.44 -2.80 20.07
C GLY A 250 18.42 -1.85 20.74
N ALA A 251 18.99 -0.92 19.97
CA ALA A 251 19.88 0.16 20.43
C ALA A 251 19.11 1.42 20.90
N ARG A 252 17.78 1.38 21.03
CA ARG A 252 16.91 2.51 21.37
C ARG A 252 16.92 3.65 20.34
N ARG A 253 17.16 3.33 19.08
CA ARG A 253 16.98 4.22 17.94
C ARG A 253 15.73 3.77 17.18
N ASP A 254 14.59 4.07 17.73
CA ASP A 254 13.28 3.58 17.25
C ASP A 254 12.57 4.55 16.32
N LYS A 255 13.11 5.74 16.08
CA LYS A 255 12.53 6.73 15.17
C LYS A 255 13.28 6.73 13.83
N LEU A 256 12.53 6.38 12.78
CA LEU A 256 13.02 6.38 11.40
C LEU A 256 12.59 7.67 10.70
N THR A 257 13.48 8.62 10.54
CA THR A 257 13.22 9.83 9.77
C THR A 257 13.43 9.55 8.28
N LEU A 258 12.42 9.83 7.47
CA LEU A 258 12.47 9.69 6.02
C LEU A 258 12.63 11.05 5.36
N VAL A 259 13.77 11.27 4.74
CA VAL A 259 14.03 12.44 3.91
C VAL A 259 13.78 12.04 2.46
N LEU A 260 12.70 12.54 1.88
CA LEU A 260 12.22 12.17 0.56
C LEU A 260 12.36 13.36 -0.41
N ASP A 261 12.62 13.05 -1.67
CA ASP A 261 12.52 14.04 -2.74
C ASP A 261 11.07 14.56 -2.82
N PRO A 262 10.84 15.87 -2.95
CA PRO A 262 9.47 16.44 -3.03
C PRO A 262 8.56 15.77 -4.09
N ARG A 263 9.14 15.22 -5.14
CA ARG A 263 8.38 14.50 -6.19
C ARG A 263 7.76 13.18 -5.72
N VAL A 264 8.27 12.62 -4.63
CA VAL A 264 7.83 11.34 -4.05
C VAL A 264 7.52 11.45 -2.56
N GLU A 265 7.30 12.66 -2.05
CA GLU A 265 7.04 12.89 -0.61
C GLU A 265 5.84 12.09 -0.09
N ALA A 266 4.78 11.96 -0.91
CA ALA A 266 3.59 11.20 -0.56
C ALA A 266 3.87 9.72 -0.24
N PHE A 267 5.00 9.16 -0.71
CA PHE A 267 5.44 7.81 -0.37
C PHE A 267 5.60 7.62 1.13
N GLY A 268 5.97 8.69 1.85
CA GLY A 268 6.08 8.70 3.31
C GLY A 268 4.79 8.26 4.02
N LEU A 269 3.62 8.68 3.54
CA LEU A 269 2.32 8.33 4.11
C LEU A 269 2.08 6.82 4.14
N TRP A 270 2.42 6.15 3.04
CA TRP A 270 2.28 4.69 2.96
C TRP A 270 3.32 3.97 3.81
N VAL A 271 4.58 4.44 3.82
CA VAL A 271 5.65 3.85 4.65
C VAL A 271 5.33 4.00 6.13
N GLU A 272 4.73 5.13 6.54
CA GLU A 272 4.31 5.36 7.92
C GLU A 272 3.38 4.24 8.40
N GLN A 273 2.29 3.99 7.70
CA GLN A 273 1.38 2.89 8.06
C GLN A 273 2.08 1.53 7.98
N LEU A 274 2.79 1.25 6.88
CA LEU A 274 3.43 -0.05 6.66
C LEU A 274 4.37 -0.40 7.80
N VAL A 275 5.24 0.52 8.19
CA VAL A 275 6.28 0.25 9.19
C VAL A 275 5.72 0.30 10.60
N ALA A 276 4.97 1.35 10.95
CA ALA A 276 4.43 1.50 12.31
C ALA A 276 3.47 0.35 12.67
N GLU A 277 2.52 0.01 11.81
CA GLU A 277 1.54 -1.05 12.07
C GLU A 277 2.19 -2.45 12.03
N SER A 278 3.22 -2.67 11.21
CA SER A 278 3.91 -3.96 11.14
C SER A 278 4.82 -4.21 12.33
N THR A 279 5.50 -3.18 12.83
CA THR A 279 6.52 -3.32 13.89
C THR A 279 6.01 -2.96 15.27
N GLY A 280 4.97 -2.14 15.40
CA GLY A 280 4.39 -1.66 16.65
C GLY A 280 3.66 -2.75 17.43
N LYS A 281 4.39 -3.63 18.09
CA LYS A 281 3.86 -4.76 18.88
C LYS A 281 4.48 -4.79 20.27
N ALA A 282 3.69 -5.16 21.28
CA ALA A 282 4.14 -5.38 22.64
C ALA A 282 5.02 -4.25 23.25
N GLY A 283 4.70 -3.00 22.92
CA GLY A 283 5.41 -1.82 23.43
C GLY A 283 6.74 -1.51 22.73
N THR A 284 7.05 -2.18 21.62
CA THR A 284 8.22 -1.91 20.78
C THR A 284 7.79 -1.68 19.34
N GLY A 285 8.64 -1.06 18.54
CA GLY A 285 8.39 -0.83 17.12
C GLY A 285 9.27 0.27 16.55
N VAL A 286 9.18 0.46 15.25
CA VAL A 286 9.79 1.59 14.56
C VAL A 286 8.72 2.66 14.38
N VAL A 287 9.04 3.90 14.74
CA VAL A 287 8.20 5.08 14.55
C VAL A 287 8.71 5.83 13.32
N PRO A 288 8.07 5.69 12.16
CA PRO A 288 8.43 6.51 11.00
C PRO A 288 8.11 7.98 11.27
N VAL A 289 9.00 8.86 10.87
CA VAL A 289 8.81 10.31 10.92
C VAL A 289 8.91 10.82 9.49
N VAL A 290 7.80 11.32 8.97
CA VAL A 290 7.65 11.82 7.60
C VAL A 290 7.33 13.31 7.64
N ASP A 291 7.57 14.00 6.54
CA ASP A 291 7.26 15.43 6.37
C ASP A 291 7.91 16.36 7.43
N GLU A 292 8.94 15.88 8.14
CA GLU A 292 9.70 16.70 9.06
C GLU A 292 10.63 17.61 8.26
N PRO A 293 10.59 18.95 8.49
CA PRO A 293 11.54 19.85 7.85
C PRO A 293 12.99 19.47 8.22
N ILE A 294 13.85 19.40 7.22
CA ILE A 294 15.28 19.07 7.44
C ILE A 294 15.91 20.16 8.29
N GLY A 295 16.38 19.77 9.47
CA GLY A 295 17.13 20.63 10.38
C GLY A 295 18.63 20.33 10.37
N PRO A 296 19.44 21.12 11.11
CA PRO A 296 20.84 20.79 11.34
C PRO A 296 20.97 19.50 12.16
N ALA A 297 22.09 18.79 12.01
CA ALA A 297 22.27 17.44 12.58
C ALA A 297 22.07 17.36 14.10
N ASP A 298 22.31 18.44 14.82
CA ASP A 298 22.19 18.54 16.28
C ASP A 298 20.74 18.60 16.80
N VAL A 299 19.74 18.83 15.93
CA VAL A 299 18.32 18.76 16.32
C VAL A 299 17.82 17.32 16.38
N TYR A 300 18.51 16.38 15.75
CA TYR A 300 18.13 14.98 15.77
C TYR A 300 18.71 14.29 17.01
N GLY A 301 17.82 13.73 17.84
CA GLY A 301 18.20 13.02 19.07
C GLY A 301 18.93 11.70 18.78
N PRO A 302 19.54 11.10 19.84
CA PRO A 302 20.27 9.85 19.71
C PRO A 302 19.35 8.65 19.40
N ASP A 303 18.04 8.84 19.45
CA ASP A 303 17.00 7.85 19.18
C ASP A 303 16.58 7.82 17.69
N ARG A 304 17.24 8.59 16.82
CA ARG A 304 16.94 8.70 15.38
C ARG A 304 17.82 7.81 14.51
N LEU A 305 17.21 7.26 13.48
CA LEU A 305 17.80 6.74 12.26
C LEU A 305 17.30 7.65 11.11
N VAL A 306 18.23 8.23 10.34
CA VAL A 306 17.91 9.15 9.23
C VAL A 306 18.43 8.59 7.93
#